data_f4545eda5826687f6e8bfeddb32db6d1
#
_entry.id   f4545eda5826687f6e8bfeddb32db6d1
#
_cell.length_a   1.000
_cell.length_b   1.000
_cell.length_c   1.000
_cell.angle_alpha   90.00
_cell.angle_beta   90.00
_cell.angle_gamma   90.00
#
_symmetry.space_group_name_H-M   'P 1'
#
loop_
_entity.id
_entity.type
_entity.pdbx_description
1 polymer ?
#
loop_
_entity_poly.entity_id
_entity_poly.type
_entity_poly.pdbx_seq_one_letter_code
_entity_poly.pdbx_strand_id
1 'polypeptide(L)'
;MVFRHRILTIVALFLAASAASAKDISDYDPLFQEQDTLEIDVEGPFAFLARERPDEEEAPGKLRYLNADGETVEFDVQIRARGNWRRNPEICAFPPLRINFRKSQTDGTLFDKQDKIKLVTHCNTSSRYAQAVISEYLAYRIYNALTDYSFRVRLVNMTYVYTDRSETTNSYAVLIEHK
;
A
#
# COMPACT_ATOMS: atom_id res chain seq x y z
N MET A 1 -44.41 38.93 10.34
CA MET A 1 -43.31 38.72 11.30
C MET A 1 -43.00 37.24 11.57
N VAL A 2 -43.72 36.29 10.98
CA VAL A 2 -43.62 34.84 11.25
C VAL A 2 -42.62 34.11 10.28
N PHE A 3 -42.30 34.71 9.11
CA PHE A 3 -41.48 34.08 8.07
C PHE A 3 -39.96 34.08 8.36
N ARG A 4 -39.46 35.03 9.16
CA ARG A 4 -38.01 35.15 9.46
C ARG A 4 -37.50 34.09 10.46
N HIS A 5 -38.37 33.57 11.35
CA HIS A 5 -37.95 32.58 12.35
C HIS A 5 -37.81 31.14 11.77
N ARG A 6 -38.55 30.81 10.71
CA ARG A 6 -38.50 29.46 10.11
C ARG A 6 -37.24 29.20 9.27
N ILE A 7 -36.69 30.27 8.69
CA ILE A 7 -35.42 30.13 7.87
C ILE A 7 -34.21 29.96 8.80
N LEU A 8 -34.18 30.62 9.96
CA LEU A 8 -33.06 30.45 10.91
C LEU A 8 -33.02 29.03 11.51
N THR A 9 -34.17 28.41 11.73
CA THR A 9 -34.27 27.07 12.32
C THR A 9 -33.80 26.00 11.33
N ILE A 10 -34.03 26.18 10.02
CA ILE A 10 -33.61 25.24 8.99
C ILE A 10 -32.07 25.32 8.77
N VAL A 11 -31.47 26.51 8.81
CA VAL A 11 -30.01 26.68 8.69
C VAL A 11 -29.28 26.11 9.90
N ALA A 12 -29.83 26.22 11.11
CA ALA A 12 -29.25 25.62 12.31
C ALA A 12 -29.32 24.08 12.29
N LEU A 13 -30.33 23.47 11.67
CA LEU A 13 -30.46 22.02 11.55
C LEU A 13 -29.45 21.42 10.54
N PHE A 14 -29.06 22.16 9.49
CA PHE A 14 -28.06 21.70 8.51
C PHE A 14 -26.60 21.78 9.02
N LEU A 15 -26.32 22.66 9.99
CA LEU A 15 -24.99 22.77 10.60
C LEU A 15 -24.71 21.72 11.68
N ALA A 16 -25.73 21.04 12.20
CA ALA A 16 -25.57 20.01 13.22
C ALA A 16 -25.28 18.59 12.65
N ALA A 17 -25.35 18.42 11.33
CA ALA A 17 -25.26 17.09 10.70
C ALA A 17 -23.86 16.67 10.21
N SER A 18 -22.78 17.41 10.57
CA SER A 18 -21.44 17.18 9.99
C SER A 18 -20.36 16.91 11.02
N ALA A 19 -20.66 16.36 12.17
CA ALA A 19 -19.66 15.75 13.02
C ALA A 19 -19.56 14.24 12.72
N ALA A 20 -19.28 13.88 11.46
CA ALA A 20 -18.65 12.60 11.21
C ALA A 20 -17.27 12.69 11.86
N SER A 21 -17.09 12.03 13.00
CA SER A 21 -15.80 11.94 13.67
C SER A 21 -14.84 11.30 12.68
N ALA A 22 -13.94 12.09 12.10
CA ALA A 22 -12.86 11.55 11.31
C ALA A 22 -12.06 10.61 12.23
N LYS A 23 -11.78 9.41 11.75
CA LYS A 23 -10.99 8.43 12.48
C LYS A 23 -9.62 9.04 12.79
N ASP A 24 -9.17 8.97 14.04
CA ASP A 24 -7.85 9.47 14.41
C ASP A 24 -6.76 8.65 13.67
N ILE A 25 -5.66 9.29 13.32
CA ILE A 25 -4.55 8.61 12.64
C ILE A 25 -3.95 7.51 13.50
N SER A 26 -4.00 7.64 14.83
CA SER A 26 -3.58 6.64 15.80
C SER A 26 -4.42 5.35 15.79
N ASP A 27 -5.63 5.40 15.20
CA ASP A 27 -6.48 4.23 15.03
C ASP A 27 -6.08 3.33 13.83
N TYR A 28 -5.14 3.79 13.01
CA TYR A 28 -4.63 3.01 11.89
C TYR A 28 -3.51 2.08 12.34
N ASP A 29 -3.28 1.01 11.57
CA ASP A 29 -2.13 0.15 11.78
C ASP A 29 -0.84 0.97 11.63
N PRO A 30 0.24 0.68 12.39
CA PRO A 30 1.44 1.50 12.44
C PRO A 30 2.02 1.85 11.07
N LEU A 31 2.01 0.91 10.13
CA LEU A 31 2.49 1.12 8.75
C LEU A 31 1.82 2.30 8.04
N PHE A 32 0.58 2.62 8.37
CA PHE A 32 -0.23 3.63 7.69
C PHE A 32 -0.43 4.93 8.49
N GLN A 33 0.18 5.04 9.67
CA GLN A 33 0.11 6.25 10.49
C GLN A 33 0.98 7.37 9.93
N GLU A 34 2.14 7.05 9.36
CA GLU A 34 3.05 8.00 8.77
C GLU A 34 2.89 8.08 7.25
N GLN A 35 3.37 9.18 6.65
CA GLN A 35 3.20 9.47 5.23
C GLN A 35 4.51 9.62 4.47
N ASP A 36 5.64 9.66 5.18
CA ASP A 36 6.95 9.72 4.57
C ASP A 36 7.19 8.47 3.73
N THR A 37 7.89 8.63 2.63
CA THR A 37 8.27 7.51 1.78
C THR A 37 9.16 6.55 2.57
N LEU A 38 8.75 5.29 2.64
CA LEU A 38 9.48 4.25 3.35
C LEU A 38 10.42 3.52 2.38
N GLU A 39 11.69 3.36 2.78
CA GLU A 39 12.66 2.55 2.05
C GLU A 39 12.51 1.08 2.42
N ILE A 40 12.32 0.21 1.43
CA ILE A 40 12.14 -1.23 1.62
C ILE A 40 12.98 -2.00 0.60
N ASP A 41 13.72 -2.99 1.07
CA ASP A 41 14.30 -4.02 0.23
C ASP A 41 13.41 -5.26 0.26
N VAL A 42 13.10 -5.79 -0.92
CA VAL A 42 12.39 -7.05 -1.04
C VAL A 42 13.18 -8.01 -1.92
N GLU A 43 13.43 -9.20 -1.40
CA GLU A 43 14.17 -10.28 -2.08
C GLU A 43 13.21 -11.39 -2.46
N GLY A 44 13.31 -11.88 -3.71
CA GLY A 44 12.44 -12.94 -4.19
C GLY A 44 12.69 -13.34 -5.64
N PRO A 45 12.05 -14.40 -6.15
CA PRO A 45 12.20 -14.89 -7.52
C PRO A 45 11.36 -14.07 -8.50
N PHE A 46 11.68 -12.78 -8.66
CA PHE A 46 10.85 -11.85 -9.42
C PHE A 46 10.82 -12.11 -10.92
N ALA A 47 11.86 -12.71 -11.51
CA ALA A 47 11.84 -13.11 -12.92
C ALA A 47 10.81 -14.24 -13.14
N PHE A 48 10.76 -15.22 -12.24
CA PHE A 48 9.74 -16.28 -12.24
C PHE A 48 8.34 -15.67 -12.05
N LEU A 49 8.14 -14.85 -11.02
CA LEU A 49 6.85 -14.22 -10.72
C LEU A 49 6.34 -13.33 -11.88
N ALA A 50 7.25 -12.66 -12.60
CA ALA A 50 6.90 -11.83 -13.74
C ALA A 50 6.57 -12.64 -14.99
N ARG A 51 7.19 -13.82 -15.17
CA ARG A 51 6.97 -14.69 -16.32
C ARG A 51 5.76 -15.60 -16.15
N GLU A 52 5.72 -16.38 -15.06
CA GLU A 52 4.71 -17.43 -14.84
C GLU A 52 3.41 -16.90 -14.24
N ARG A 53 3.50 -15.85 -13.38
CA ARG A 53 2.35 -15.18 -12.76
C ARG A 53 1.34 -16.12 -12.11
N PRO A 54 1.79 -17.07 -11.29
CA PRO A 54 0.91 -18.08 -10.69
C PRO A 54 -0.23 -17.42 -9.90
N ASP A 55 -1.42 -18.01 -9.96
CA ASP A 55 -2.61 -17.41 -9.37
C ASP A 55 -2.68 -17.61 -7.86
N GLU A 56 -2.27 -18.79 -7.39
CA GLU A 56 -2.37 -19.17 -5.98
C GLU A 56 -1.02 -19.50 -5.34
N GLU A 57 -0.04 -19.96 -6.13
CA GLU A 57 1.27 -20.32 -5.65
C GLU A 57 2.04 -19.10 -5.16
N GLU A 58 2.56 -19.18 -3.95
CA GLU A 58 3.39 -18.16 -3.33
C GLU A 58 4.86 -18.62 -3.36
N ALA A 59 5.76 -17.71 -3.68
CA ALA A 59 7.18 -17.94 -3.67
C ALA A 59 7.83 -17.34 -2.41
N PRO A 60 8.82 -18.02 -1.80
CA PRO A 60 9.52 -17.49 -0.64
C PRO A 60 10.32 -16.24 -0.98
N GLY A 61 10.40 -15.33 -0.01
CA GLY A 61 11.17 -14.09 -0.12
C GLY A 61 11.50 -13.52 1.25
N LYS A 62 12.19 -12.38 1.23
CA LYS A 62 12.52 -11.60 2.43
C LYS A 62 12.13 -10.14 2.20
N LEU A 63 11.68 -9.48 3.25
CA LEU A 63 11.44 -8.04 3.25
C LEU A 63 12.27 -7.41 4.37
N ARG A 64 12.97 -6.31 4.05
CA ARG A 64 13.82 -5.58 5.00
C ARG A 64 13.48 -4.09 4.97
N TYR A 65 13.56 -3.47 6.13
CA TYR A 65 13.49 -2.02 6.28
C TYR A 65 14.31 -1.59 7.49
N LEU A 66 14.62 -0.29 7.62
CA LEU A 66 15.24 0.26 8.81
C LEU A 66 14.16 0.77 9.77
N ASN A 67 14.24 0.37 11.04
CA ASN A 67 13.37 0.92 12.10
C ASN A 67 13.82 2.34 12.49
N ALA A 68 13.10 2.97 13.43
CA ALA A 68 13.39 4.31 13.90
C ALA A 68 14.79 4.44 14.56
N ASP A 69 15.34 3.35 15.07
CA ASP A 69 16.67 3.30 15.69
C ASP A 69 17.78 3.05 14.66
N GLY A 70 17.43 2.91 13.38
CA GLY A 70 18.36 2.61 12.28
C GLY A 70 18.80 1.15 12.20
N GLU A 71 18.11 0.26 12.89
CA GLU A 71 18.36 -1.18 12.85
C GLU A 71 17.58 -1.83 11.71
N THR A 72 18.20 -2.81 11.05
CA THR A 72 17.52 -3.59 10.02
C THR A 72 16.55 -4.58 10.63
N VAL A 73 15.29 -4.45 10.26
CA VAL A 73 14.23 -5.45 10.54
C VAL A 73 14.02 -6.30 9.30
N GLU A 74 14.07 -7.62 9.45
CA GLU A 74 13.89 -8.59 8.36
C GLU A 74 12.71 -9.52 8.66
N PHE A 75 11.88 -9.77 7.64
CA PHE A 75 10.80 -10.76 7.66
C PHE A 75 11.00 -11.81 6.57
N ASP A 76 10.75 -13.07 6.90
CA ASP A 76 10.48 -14.10 5.90
C ASP A 76 9.04 -13.92 5.39
N VAL A 77 8.89 -13.77 4.09
CA VAL A 77 7.59 -13.50 3.46
C VAL A 77 7.29 -14.51 2.36
N GLN A 78 6.01 -14.59 2.00
CA GLN A 78 5.58 -15.27 0.79
C GLN A 78 5.07 -14.25 -0.21
N ILE A 79 5.50 -14.36 -1.45
CA ILE A 79 5.23 -13.36 -2.49
C ILE A 79 4.52 -14.03 -3.66
N ARG A 80 3.47 -13.42 -4.19
CA ARG A 80 2.83 -13.85 -5.44
C ARG A 80 2.39 -12.70 -6.30
N ALA A 81 2.25 -12.96 -7.60
CA ALA A 81 1.58 -12.05 -8.50
C ALA A 81 0.08 -11.93 -8.14
N ARG A 82 -0.52 -10.74 -8.35
CA ARG A 82 -1.93 -10.49 -8.07
C ARG A 82 -2.59 -9.61 -9.14
N GLY A 83 -3.91 -9.52 -9.02
CA GLY A 83 -4.75 -8.68 -9.87
C GLY A 83 -5.19 -9.41 -11.14
N ASN A 84 -6.17 -8.84 -11.83
CA ASN A 84 -6.69 -9.39 -13.08
C ASN A 84 -6.06 -8.69 -14.28
N TRP A 85 -6.30 -7.38 -14.42
CA TRP A 85 -5.87 -6.60 -15.58
C TRP A 85 -4.35 -6.49 -15.68
N ARG A 86 -3.68 -5.98 -14.64
CA ARG A 86 -2.22 -5.79 -14.63
C ARG A 86 -1.42 -7.08 -14.42
N ARG A 87 -2.08 -8.22 -14.20
CA ARG A 87 -1.44 -9.53 -14.24
C ARG A 87 -1.26 -10.03 -15.67
N ASN A 88 -1.96 -9.48 -16.66
CA ASN A 88 -1.74 -9.78 -18.07
C ASN A 88 -0.36 -9.24 -18.52
N PRO A 89 0.54 -10.10 -19.11
CA PRO A 89 1.86 -9.68 -19.57
C PRO A 89 1.85 -8.64 -20.69
N GLU A 90 0.79 -8.59 -21.48
CA GLU A 90 0.62 -7.57 -22.52
C GLU A 90 0.37 -6.18 -21.93
N ILE A 91 -0.11 -6.10 -20.68
CA ILE A 91 -0.42 -4.84 -19.99
C ILE A 91 0.77 -4.39 -19.12
N CYS A 92 1.31 -5.31 -18.32
CA CYS A 92 2.41 -5.04 -17.40
C CYS A 92 3.51 -6.09 -17.52
N ALA A 93 4.74 -5.67 -17.78
CA ALA A 93 5.90 -6.56 -17.74
C ALA A 93 6.17 -7.08 -16.32
N PHE A 94 5.97 -6.23 -15.29
CA PHE A 94 6.13 -6.58 -13.89
C PHE A 94 4.77 -6.46 -13.16
N PRO A 95 4.13 -7.58 -12.78
CA PRO A 95 2.78 -7.56 -12.24
C PRO A 95 2.72 -6.94 -10.83
N PRO A 96 1.56 -6.44 -10.38
CA PRO A 96 1.34 -6.17 -8.97
C PRO A 96 1.55 -7.43 -8.14
N LEU A 97 2.02 -7.25 -6.89
CA LEU A 97 2.34 -8.35 -6.00
C LEU A 97 1.43 -8.36 -4.77
N ARG A 98 1.38 -9.48 -4.09
CA ARG A 98 0.90 -9.63 -2.73
C ARG A 98 2.04 -10.17 -1.89
N ILE A 99 2.29 -9.54 -0.75
CA ILE A 99 3.24 -10.00 0.26
C ILE A 99 2.43 -10.56 1.43
N ASN A 100 2.75 -11.76 1.85
CA ASN A 100 2.12 -12.49 2.94
C ASN A 100 3.15 -12.67 4.06
N PHE A 101 2.84 -12.17 5.27
CA PHE A 101 3.69 -12.21 6.43
C PHE A 101 3.29 -13.36 7.36
N ARG A 102 4.23 -13.85 8.15
CA ARG A 102 3.92 -14.64 9.34
C ARG A 102 3.56 -13.67 10.46
N LYS A 103 2.35 -13.75 11.00
CA LYS A 103 1.85 -12.81 12.03
C LYS A 103 2.80 -12.66 13.23
N SER A 104 3.42 -13.76 13.68
CA SER A 104 4.35 -13.73 14.80
C SER A 104 5.65 -12.93 14.55
N GLN A 105 5.95 -12.58 13.32
CA GLN A 105 7.14 -11.79 12.98
C GLN A 105 6.86 -10.28 12.97
N THR A 106 5.61 -9.88 12.76
CA THR A 106 5.23 -8.48 12.62
C THR A 106 4.85 -7.80 13.93
N ASP A 107 4.60 -8.57 14.98
CA ASP A 107 4.16 -8.07 16.28
C ASP A 107 5.17 -7.03 16.85
N GLY A 108 4.67 -5.86 17.23
CA GLY A 108 5.48 -4.77 17.81
C GLY A 108 6.42 -4.06 16.82
N THR A 109 6.31 -4.32 15.52
CA THR A 109 7.09 -3.66 14.47
C THR A 109 6.25 -2.63 13.71
N LEU A 110 6.86 -1.93 12.74
CA LEU A 110 6.12 -1.05 11.80
C LEU A 110 5.03 -1.82 11.03
N PHE A 111 5.22 -3.13 10.82
CA PHE A 111 4.27 -4.01 10.14
C PHE A 111 3.30 -4.74 11.09
N ASP A 112 3.18 -4.27 12.33
CA ASP A 112 2.23 -4.84 13.29
C ASP A 112 0.81 -4.90 12.69
N LYS A 113 0.10 -5.99 12.98
CA LYS A 113 -1.23 -6.32 12.44
C LYS A 113 -1.29 -6.62 10.94
N GLN A 114 -0.17 -6.59 10.22
CA GLN A 114 -0.14 -6.98 8.82
C GLN A 114 -0.02 -8.50 8.68
N ASP A 115 -0.99 -9.11 8.00
CA ASP A 115 -0.97 -10.53 7.57
C ASP A 115 -0.64 -10.59 6.08
N LYS A 116 -1.36 -9.83 5.29
CA LYS A 116 -1.20 -9.72 3.84
C LYS A 116 -1.25 -8.27 3.43
N ILE A 117 -0.36 -7.89 2.52
CA ILE A 117 -0.36 -6.54 1.98
C ILE A 117 -0.37 -6.58 0.45
N LYS A 118 -1.14 -5.70 -0.15
CA LYS A 118 -1.16 -5.53 -1.60
C LYS A 118 -0.06 -4.56 -1.99
N LEU A 119 0.75 -4.91 -2.99
CA LEU A 119 1.80 -4.07 -3.53
C LEU A 119 1.47 -3.66 -4.96
N VAL A 120 1.28 -2.37 -5.19
CA VAL A 120 1.24 -1.78 -6.52
C VAL A 120 2.67 -1.56 -6.98
N THR A 121 3.05 -2.21 -8.07
CA THR A 121 4.40 -2.16 -8.64
C THR A 121 4.48 -1.19 -9.82
N HIS A 122 5.70 -0.94 -10.27
CA HIS A 122 6.00 -0.03 -11.37
C HIS A 122 5.50 -0.48 -12.76
N CYS A 123 4.93 -1.69 -12.89
CA CYS A 123 4.38 -2.24 -14.14
C CYS A 123 5.40 -2.36 -15.29
N ASN A 124 6.23 -1.35 -15.54
CA ASN A 124 7.27 -1.32 -16.57
C ASN A 124 8.41 -0.37 -16.16
N THR A 125 9.55 -0.46 -16.83
CA THR A 125 10.80 0.23 -16.44
C THR A 125 10.87 1.72 -16.81
N SER A 126 9.97 2.22 -17.68
CA SER A 126 10.02 3.62 -18.09
C SER A 126 9.53 4.55 -16.96
N SER A 127 10.13 5.74 -16.84
CA SER A 127 9.82 6.75 -15.81
C SER A 127 8.33 7.14 -15.76
N ARG A 128 7.62 7.04 -16.89
CA ARG A 128 6.17 7.27 -16.95
C ARG A 128 5.39 6.34 -16.03
N TYR A 129 5.85 5.09 -15.86
CA TYR A 129 5.18 4.14 -14.97
C TYR A 129 5.45 4.43 -13.50
N ALA A 130 6.61 4.97 -13.15
CA ALA A 130 6.87 5.47 -11.80
C ALA A 130 5.91 6.65 -11.46
N GLN A 131 5.68 7.56 -12.41
CA GLN A 131 4.68 8.63 -12.25
C GLN A 131 3.25 8.08 -12.07
N ALA A 132 2.89 7.02 -12.78
CA ALA A 132 1.58 6.38 -12.62
C ALA A 132 1.40 5.78 -11.22
N VAL A 133 2.43 5.19 -10.63
CA VAL A 133 2.42 4.68 -9.24
C VAL A 133 2.19 5.82 -8.25
N ILE A 134 2.91 6.94 -8.41
CA ILE A 134 2.74 8.13 -7.56
C ILE A 134 1.33 8.70 -7.71
N SER A 135 0.80 8.75 -8.94
CA SER A 135 -0.57 9.24 -9.19
C SER A 135 -1.63 8.33 -8.54
N GLU A 136 -1.43 7.01 -8.56
CA GLU A 136 -2.30 6.05 -7.87
C GLU A 136 -2.25 6.28 -6.34
N TYR A 137 -1.06 6.48 -5.77
CA TYR A 137 -0.89 6.84 -4.36
C TYR A 137 -1.67 8.12 -4.02
N LEU A 138 -1.50 9.18 -4.80
CA LEU A 138 -2.19 10.46 -4.56
C LEU A 138 -3.71 10.32 -4.65
N ALA A 139 -4.23 9.51 -5.58
CA ALA A 139 -5.66 9.23 -5.67
C ALA A 139 -6.19 8.58 -4.38
N TYR A 140 -5.49 7.57 -3.83
CA TYR A 140 -5.85 7.00 -2.52
C TYR A 140 -5.77 8.03 -1.40
N ARG A 141 -4.75 8.91 -1.39
CA ARG A 141 -4.61 9.96 -0.37
C ARG A 141 -5.79 10.95 -0.40
N ILE A 142 -6.23 11.34 -1.60
CA ILE A 142 -7.43 12.17 -1.75
C ILE A 142 -8.66 11.45 -1.18
N TYR A 143 -8.84 10.17 -1.51
CA TYR A 143 -9.93 9.37 -0.95
C TYR A 143 -9.85 9.26 0.57
N ASN A 144 -8.65 9.04 1.12
CA ASN A 144 -8.44 8.98 2.58
C ASN A 144 -8.82 10.30 3.29
N ALA A 145 -8.66 11.45 2.61
CA ALA A 145 -9.06 12.75 3.15
C ALA A 145 -10.58 13.00 3.09
N LEU A 146 -11.28 12.30 2.18
CA LEU A 146 -12.73 12.51 1.96
C LEU A 146 -13.60 11.51 2.73
N THR A 147 -13.08 10.31 3.04
CA THR A 147 -13.86 9.23 3.66
C THR A 147 -12.99 8.19 4.34
N ASP A 148 -13.52 7.62 5.43
CA ASP A 148 -12.92 6.46 6.12
C ASP A 148 -13.20 5.14 5.40
N TYR A 149 -14.12 5.11 4.43
CA TYR A 149 -14.42 3.94 3.59
C TYR A 149 -13.44 3.79 2.42
N SER A 150 -12.16 4.00 2.68
CA SER A 150 -11.09 3.84 1.70
C SER A 150 -9.95 3.02 2.29
N PHE A 151 -9.18 2.36 1.42
CA PHE A 151 -7.96 1.66 1.85
C PHE A 151 -6.89 2.67 2.25
N ARG A 152 -6.18 2.38 3.33
CA ARG A 152 -4.97 3.14 3.71
C ARG A 152 -3.81 2.70 2.82
N VAL A 153 -2.92 3.64 2.56
CA VAL A 153 -1.79 3.42 1.66
C VAL A 153 -0.51 4.04 2.21
N ARG A 154 0.62 3.43 1.89
CA ARG A 154 1.96 3.97 2.13
C ARG A 154 2.74 3.97 0.83
N LEU A 155 3.36 5.11 0.50
CA LEU A 155 4.33 5.18 -0.58
C LEU A 155 5.65 4.59 -0.11
N VAL A 156 6.25 3.76 -0.96
CA VAL A 156 7.55 3.16 -0.66
C VAL A 156 8.50 3.32 -1.85
N ASN A 157 9.78 3.47 -1.56
CA ASN A 157 10.85 3.27 -2.53
C ASN A 157 11.35 1.85 -2.35
N MET A 158 11.06 0.99 -3.32
CA MET A 158 11.24 -0.45 -3.22
C MET A 158 12.45 -0.90 -4.03
N THR A 159 13.41 -1.53 -3.35
CA THR A 159 14.52 -2.24 -4.01
C THR A 159 14.15 -3.72 -4.16
N TYR A 160 14.01 -4.18 -5.39
CA TYR A 160 13.73 -5.58 -5.73
C TYR A 160 15.05 -6.30 -5.98
N VAL A 161 15.42 -7.24 -5.11
CA VAL A 161 16.60 -8.10 -5.23
C VAL A 161 16.15 -9.45 -5.77
N TYR A 162 16.59 -9.79 -6.99
CA TYR A 162 16.17 -11.02 -7.66
C TYR A 162 16.99 -12.21 -7.16
N THR A 163 16.31 -13.28 -6.72
CA THR A 163 16.98 -14.54 -6.30
C THR A 163 17.19 -15.52 -7.46
N ASP A 164 16.47 -15.33 -8.56
CA ASP A 164 16.46 -16.18 -9.74
C ASP A 164 17.27 -15.62 -10.92
N ARG A 165 17.91 -14.47 -10.74
CA ARG A 165 18.89 -13.87 -11.65
C ARG A 165 19.74 -12.82 -10.92
N SER A 166 20.90 -12.48 -11.48
CA SER A 166 21.77 -11.44 -10.92
C SER A 166 21.29 -10.05 -11.33
N GLU A 167 20.23 -9.58 -10.67
CA GLU A 167 19.63 -8.27 -10.94
C GLU A 167 19.09 -7.64 -9.66
N THR A 168 19.17 -6.31 -9.61
CA THR A 168 18.51 -5.48 -8.60
C THR A 168 17.88 -4.28 -9.31
N THR A 169 16.63 -4.00 -9.01
CA THR A 169 15.90 -2.86 -9.56
C THR A 169 15.30 -2.03 -8.43
N ASN A 170 15.21 -0.72 -8.62
CA ASN A 170 14.59 0.18 -7.66
C ASN A 170 13.46 0.95 -8.34
N SER A 171 12.32 1.08 -7.64
CA SER A 171 11.18 1.86 -8.13
C SER A 171 10.23 2.22 -6.99
N TYR A 172 9.47 3.28 -7.18
CA TYR A 172 8.32 3.56 -6.33
C TYR A 172 7.28 2.45 -6.41
N ALA A 173 6.67 2.16 -5.27
CA ALA A 173 5.57 1.23 -5.13
C ALA A 173 4.57 1.75 -4.08
N VAL A 174 3.36 1.19 -4.05
CA VAL A 174 2.36 1.54 -3.05
C VAL A 174 1.95 0.29 -2.28
N LEU A 175 2.14 0.32 -0.97
CA LEU A 175 1.55 -0.64 -0.05
C LEU A 175 0.09 -0.23 0.19
N ILE A 176 -0.82 -1.18 0.06
CA ILE A 176 -2.26 -0.97 0.29
C ILE A 176 -2.72 -1.97 1.34
N GLU A 177 -3.42 -1.49 2.36
CA GLU A 177 -3.96 -2.35 3.42
C GLU A 177 -4.83 -3.47 2.85
N HIS A 178 -4.86 -4.59 3.57
CA HIS A 178 -5.68 -5.75 3.25
C HIS A 178 -6.79 -5.87 4.28
N LYS A 179 -8.00 -5.50 3.88
CA LYS A 179 -9.22 -5.78 4.66
C LYS A 179 -9.84 -7.08 4.23
#